data_50bd42da6a24f2e31f3422ad0669742a
#
_entry.id   50bd42da6a24f2e31f3422ad0669742a
#
_cell.length_a   1.000
_cell.length_b   1.000
_cell.length_c   1.000
_cell.angle_alpha   90.00
_cell.angle_beta   90.00
_cell.angle_gamma   90.00
#
_symmetry.space_group_name_H-M   'P 1'
#
loop_
_entity.id
_entity.type
_entity.pdbx_description
1 polymer ?
#
loop_
_entity_poly.entity_id
_entity_poly.type
_entity_poly.pdbx_seq_one_letter_code
_entity_poly.pdbx_strand_id
1 'polypeptide(L)'
;MISRKSILSALAVVILFAGAGVVSWQLLSNRSGTPASAGEATFAGSEVCAGCHQVENKLWYSSQHERAMAHATDKSVLGDFNDASFQYFEVQSRFFRKDGNFFVETDGPDGKLATYRVKYTFGVDPLQQYLIEFPDGRLQALSIAWDSRPKDKGGQRWFHLYPNENIRHDDVLHWTKLNQNWNFMCAECHSTGVQKNYDAAADRFATKWAEISVGCEACHGAGSRHVAWAQDKKSWWPASKQEDRTKGLLVQFDERAGTTWTQNEKTGMPQRNGMPLGLRKEVETCGLCHARRAQFSEKWVPGQLLSNTHLPTPMYRNLSYADGQMRDVEELYNYLPFKESKMFAAGVTCSDCHDPHSATLRAPGDGVCLQCHTPAKYESVSHRHHENVSSAVSCVSCHMPERSYMVVDRRHDHSFRIPRPDLSVKLGTPNACNDCHRDQSAQWAATTIETWFGPRREGFQTYAAAFHAAWTQQPDAGRLLNEVVSDRNAPAVARASALIELGGYISPANFGLAQEALSD
;
A
#
# COMPACT_ATOMS: atom_id res chain seq x y z
N MET A 1 -36.33 -82.28 -6.54
CA MET A 1 -34.90 -82.57 -6.72
C MET A 1 -34.32 -81.48 -7.61
N ILE A 2 -33.59 -80.55 -7.04
CA ILE A 2 -32.94 -79.47 -7.82
C ILE A 2 -31.70 -80.09 -8.47
N SER A 3 -31.58 -79.98 -9.79
CA SER A 3 -30.52 -80.58 -10.57
C SER A 3 -29.18 -79.99 -10.17
N ARG A 4 -28.09 -80.84 -10.02
CA ARG A 4 -26.70 -80.35 -9.75
C ARG A 4 -26.23 -79.31 -10.76
N LYS A 5 -26.73 -79.30 -11.98
CA LYS A 5 -26.45 -78.30 -13.01
C LYS A 5 -27.02 -76.93 -12.65
N SER A 6 -28.19 -76.84 -12.04
CA SER A 6 -28.83 -75.59 -11.62
C SER A 6 -28.07 -74.92 -10.44
N ILE A 7 -27.54 -75.73 -9.54
CA ILE A 7 -26.77 -75.27 -8.39
C ILE A 7 -25.40 -74.68 -8.87
N LEU A 8 -24.72 -75.36 -9.81
CA LEU A 8 -23.47 -74.91 -10.38
C LEU A 8 -23.62 -73.59 -11.19
N SER A 9 -24.70 -73.44 -11.92
CA SER A 9 -25.05 -72.23 -12.67
C SER A 9 -25.32 -71.04 -11.72
N ALA A 10 -26.05 -71.27 -10.63
CA ALA A 10 -26.35 -70.25 -9.64
C ALA A 10 -25.05 -69.80 -8.88
N LEU A 11 -24.16 -70.76 -8.55
CA LEU A 11 -22.88 -70.42 -7.94
C LEU A 11 -21.94 -69.62 -8.87
N ALA A 12 -21.93 -69.97 -10.17
CA ALA A 12 -21.13 -69.22 -11.16
C ALA A 12 -21.61 -67.77 -11.34
N VAL A 13 -22.93 -67.55 -11.31
CA VAL A 13 -23.51 -66.20 -11.38
C VAL A 13 -23.20 -65.41 -10.12
N VAL A 14 -23.27 -65.99 -8.92
CA VAL A 14 -22.94 -65.31 -7.67
C VAL A 14 -21.43 -64.96 -7.60
N ILE A 15 -20.56 -65.84 -8.09
CA ILE A 15 -19.11 -65.58 -8.14
C ILE A 15 -18.79 -64.46 -9.15
N LEU A 16 -19.46 -64.41 -10.29
CA LEU A 16 -19.33 -63.34 -11.28
C LEU A 16 -19.79 -61.98 -10.74
N PHE A 17 -20.94 -61.94 -10.02
CA PHE A 17 -21.39 -60.70 -9.38
C PHE A 17 -20.53 -60.30 -8.20
N ALA A 18 -20.01 -61.21 -7.39
CA ALA A 18 -19.08 -60.95 -6.32
C ALA A 18 -17.74 -60.44 -6.87
N GLY A 19 -17.22 -61.07 -7.96
CA GLY A 19 -16.02 -60.62 -8.64
C GLY A 19 -16.17 -59.21 -9.27
N ALA A 20 -17.31 -58.96 -9.94
CA ALA A 20 -17.61 -57.62 -10.48
C ALA A 20 -17.78 -56.58 -9.37
N GLY A 21 -18.37 -56.93 -8.22
CA GLY A 21 -18.48 -56.07 -7.05
C GLY A 21 -17.14 -55.72 -6.44
N VAL A 22 -16.21 -56.66 -6.31
CA VAL A 22 -14.85 -56.45 -5.78
C VAL A 22 -14.02 -55.61 -6.75
N VAL A 23 -14.08 -55.88 -8.05
CA VAL A 23 -13.39 -55.07 -9.07
C VAL A 23 -13.98 -53.66 -9.13
N SER A 24 -15.29 -53.50 -9.06
CA SER A 24 -15.92 -52.18 -8.98
C SER A 24 -15.55 -51.45 -7.69
N TRP A 25 -15.48 -52.14 -6.56
CA TRP A 25 -15.06 -51.56 -5.29
C TRP A 25 -13.57 -51.21 -5.28
N GLN A 26 -12.70 -52.02 -5.87
CA GLN A 26 -11.29 -51.69 -6.05
C GLN A 26 -11.08 -50.54 -7.04
N LEU A 27 -11.86 -50.44 -8.11
CA LEU A 27 -11.83 -49.32 -9.04
C LEU A 27 -12.41 -48.04 -8.43
N LEU A 28 -13.37 -48.15 -7.53
CA LEU A 28 -13.89 -47.02 -6.75
C LEU A 28 -13.01 -46.64 -5.58
N SER A 29 -12.38 -47.59 -4.89
CA SER A 29 -11.43 -47.32 -3.81
C SER A 29 -10.09 -46.82 -4.31
N ASN A 30 -9.63 -47.20 -5.50
CA ASN A 30 -8.50 -46.58 -6.17
C ASN A 30 -8.82 -45.19 -6.78
N ARG A 31 -10.14 -44.81 -6.83
CA ARG A 31 -10.55 -43.43 -7.15
C ARG A 31 -10.78 -42.57 -5.91
N SER A 32 -10.70 -43.13 -4.71
CA SER A 32 -10.37 -42.38 -3.51
C SER A 32 -8.85 -42.07 -3.52
N GLY A 33 -8.43 -41.42 -4.60
CA GLY A 33 -7.22 -40.60 -4.53
C GLY A 33 -7.45 -39.72 -3.32
N THR A 34 -6.60 -39.86 -2.31
CA THR A 34 -6.31 -38.83 -1.33
C THR A 34 -6.35 -37.52 -2.12
N PRO A 35 -7.15 -36.52 -1.75
CA PRO A 35 -7.06 -35.23 -2.42
C PRO A 35 -5.57 -34.92 -2.39
N ALA A 36 -4.97 -34.81 -3.56
CA ALA A 36 -3.56 -34.46 -3.69
C ALA A 36 -3.39 -33.33 -2.71
N SER A 37 -2.49 -33.47 -1.75
CA SER A 37 -2.18 -32.43 -0.76
C SER A 37 -2.16 -31.14 -1.56
N ALA A 38 -3.09 -30.22 -1.30
CA ALA A 38 -3.29 -29.08 -2.17
C ALA A 38 -1.93 -28.38 -2.23
N GLY A 39 -1.19 -28.59 -3.30
CA GLY A 39 0.14 -28.07 -3.50
C GLY A 39 0.10 -26.58 -3.24
N GLU A 40 1.17 -26.04 -2.73
CA GLU A 40 1.28 -24.60 -2.49
C GLU A 40 0.91 -23.86 -3.79
N ALA A 41 0.03 -22.86 -3.70
CA ALA A 41 -0.39 -22.10 -4.88
C ALA A 41 0.84 -21.42 -5.52
N THR A 42 0.96 -21.49 -6.83
CA THR A 42 2.04 -20.89 -7.60
C THR A 42 1.53 -19.73 -8.45
N PHE A 43 2.42 -18.83 -8.82
CA PHE A 43 2.08 -17.71 -9.71
C PHE A 43 1.78 -18.21 -11.12
N ALA A 44 0.69 -17.70 -11.70
CA ALA A 44 0.23 -18.04 -13.04
C ALA A 44 0.60 -16.97 -14.09
N GLY A 45 0.77 -15.73 -13.64
CA GLY A 45 1.06 -14.56 -14.47
C GLY A 45 -0.18 -13.81 -14.97
N SER A 46 -0.06 -12.49 -15.08
CA SER A 46 -1.16 -11.60 -15.47
C SER A 46 -1.71 -11.90 -16.87
N GLU A 47 -0.91 -12.43 -17.78
CA GLU A 47 -1.37 -12.84 -19.14
C GLU A 47 -2.41 -13.97 -19.06
N VAL A 48 -2.23 -14.93 -18.14
CA VAL A 48 -3.19 -16.00 -17.92
C VAL A 48 -4.49 -15.44 -17.36
N CYS A 49 -4.42 -14.50 -16.42
CA CYS A 49 -5.58 -13.82 -15.85
C CYS A 49 -6.36 -13.03 -16.90
N ALA A 50 -5.66 -12.31 -17.78
CA ALA A 50 -6.23 -11.51 -18.86
C ALA A 50 -7.10 -12.33 -19.83
N GLY A 51 -6.82 -13.63 -19.99
CA GLY A 51 -7.60 -14.53 -20.85
C GLY A 51 -9.08 -14.65 -20.42
N CYS A 52 -9.39 -14.43 -19.14
CA CYS A 52 -10.75 -14.47 -18.59
C CYS A 52 -11.21 -13.12 -18.05
N HIS A 53 -10.34 -12.32 -17.44
CA HIS A 53 -10.62 -11.04 -16.79
C HIS A 53 -10.27 -9.86 -17.69
N GLN A 54 -10.88 -9.78 -18.86
CA GLN A 54 -10.56 -8.79 -19.90
C GLN A 54 -10.84 -7.34 -19.48
N VAL A 55 -11.88 -7.11 -18.69
CA VAL A 55 -12.27 -5.76 -18.21
C VAL A 55 -11.24 -5.24 -17.24
N GLU A 56 -10.90 -6.03 -16.24
CA GLU A 56 -9.93 -5.70 -15.21
C GLU A 56 -8.53 -5.53 -15.83
N ASN A 57 -8.17 -6.41 -16.74
CA ASN A 57 -6.90 -6.31 -17.47
C ASN A 57 -6.81 -5.02 -18.31
N LYS A 58 -7.89 -4.62 -18.97
CA LYS A 58 -7.93 -3.37 -19.74
C LYS A 58 -7.73 -2.14 -18.86
N LEU A 59 -8.28 -2.14 -17.64
CA LEU A 59 -8.10 -1.07 -16.67
C LEU A 59 -6.67 -1.05 -16.10
N TRP A 60 -6.14 -2.24 -15.79
CA TRP A 60 -4.79 -2.39 -15.23
C TRP A 60 -3.70 -2.04 -16.24
N TYR A 61 -3.88 -2.39 -17.51
CA TYR A 61 -2.93 -2.10 -18.57
C TYR A 61 -2.72 -0.58 -18.70
N SER A 62 -1.48 -0.13 -18.69
CA SER A 62 -1.05 1.27 -18.65
C SER A 62 -1.28 1.99 -17.31
N SER A 63 -1.76 1.32 -16.25
CA SER A 63 -1.82 1.90 -14.92
C SER A 63 -0.41 2.10 -14.33
N GLN A 64 -0.31 2.86 -13.26
CA GLN A 64 0.96 3.00 -12.52
C GLN A 64 1.42 1.67 -11.92
N HIS A 65 0.50 0.76 -11.58
CA HIS A 65 0.83 -0.58 -11.08
C HIS A 65 1.49 -1.45 -12.18
N GLU A 66 0.90 -1.50 -13.37
CA GLU A 66 1.48 -2.23 -14.51
C GLU A 66 2.85 -1.66 -14.90
N ARG A 67 3.02 -0.33 -14.79
CA ARG A 67 4.24 0.38 -15.16
C ARG A 67 5.20 0.64 -13.99
N ALA A 68 4.96 -0.03 -12.84
CA ALA A 68 5.77 0.16 -11.63
C ALA A 68 7.25 -0.15 -11.86
N MET A 69 7.57 -1.12 -12.72
CA MET A 69 8.92 -1.45 -13.15
C MET A 69 8.90 -2.06 -14.56
N ALA A 70 9.95 -1.79 -15.34
CA ALA A 70 10.12 -2.34 -16.70
C ALA A 70 11.60 -2.51 -17.07
N HIS A 71 11.88 -3.36 -18.08
CA HIS A 71 13.18 -3.35 -18.74
C HIS A 71 13.40 -1.99 -19.42
N ALA A 72 14.64 -1.49 -19.38
CA ALA A 72 15.00 -0.23 -20.06
C ALA A 72 14.98 -0.43 -21.58
N THR A 73 13.96 0.11 -22.21
CA THR A 73 13.70 0.05 -23.65
C THR A 73 13.27 1.42 -24.18
N ASP A 74 13.22 1.58 -25.50
CA ASP A 74 12.72 2.81 -26.13
C ASP A 74 11.26 3.16 -25.74
N LYS A 75 10.48 2.18 -25.29
CA LYS A 75 9.10 2.38 -24.85
C LYS A 75 8.97 2.74 -23.37
N SER A 76 9.89 2.26 -22.54
CA SER A 76 9.81 2.39 -21.07
C SER A 76 10.65 3.54 -20.52
N VAL A 77 11.74 3.93 -21.19
CA VAL A 77 12.62 5.03 -20.76
C VAL A 77 12.00 6.37 -21.14
N LEU A 78 11.74 7.21 -20.14
CA LEU A 78 11.15 8.55 -20.31
C LEU A 78 12.20 9.65 -20.34
N GLY A 79 13.34 9.45 -19.68
CA GLY A 79 14.43 10.43 -19.58
C GLY A 79 15.14 10.69 -20.90
N ASP A 80 15.73 11.87 -20.99
CA ASP A 80 16.55 12.27 -22.12
C ASP A 80 17.93 11.63 -22.05
N PHE A 81 18.17 10.62 -22.89
CA PHE A 81 19.45 9.93 -23.09
C PHE A 81 20.15 10.33 -24.41
N ASN A 82 19.87 11.52 -24.96
CA ASN A 82 20.53 12.03 -26.15
C ASN A 82 21.73 12.90 -25.78
N ASP A 83 22.72 12.29 -25.14
CA ASP A 83 23.91 12.96 -24.62
C ASP A 83 23.61 14.11 -23.63
N ALA A 84 22.50 13.98 -22.88
CA ALA A 84 22.10 14.96 -21.88
C ALA A 84 23.07 14.97 -20.70
N SER A 85 23.34 16.16 -20.16
CA SER A 85 24.20 16.36 -18.99
C SER A 85 23.39 16.87 -17.81
N PHE A 86 23.78 16.46 -16.62
CA PHE A 86 23.20 16.94 -15.35
C PHE A 86 24.32 17.22 -14.34
N GLN A 87 24.35 18.44 -13.81
CA GLN A 87 25.31 18.84 -12.79
C GLN A 87 24.70 18.74 -11.40
N TYR A 88 25.38 18.01 -10.51
CA TYR A 88 25.04 17.91 -9.10
C TYR A 88 26.30 18.16 -8.27
N PHE A 89 26.35 19.32 -7.60
CA PHE A 89 27.56 19.83 -6.95
C PHE A 89 28.78 19.69 -7.87
N GLU A 90 29.83 18.95 -7.46
CA GLU A 90 31.07 18.78 -8.25
C GLU A 90 30.97 17.66 -9.30
N VAL A 91 29.87 16.86 -9.29
CA VAL A 91 29.70 15.72 -10.19
C VAL A 91 28.89 16.13 -11.42
N GLN A 92 29.49 16.02 -12.59
CA GLN A 92 28.77 16.13 -13.86
C GLN A 92 28.44 14.74 -14.40
N SER A 93 27.19 14.39 -14.42
CA SER A 93 26.68 13.13 -14.98
C SER A 93 26.26 13.32 -16.43
N ARG A 94 26.41 12.25 -17.25
CA ARG A 94 26.01 12.25 -18.66
C ARG A 94 25.14 11.05 -18.95
N PHE A 95 24.03 11.26 -19.63
CA PHE A 95 23.05 10.23 -20.02
C PHE A 95 23.10 10.05 -21.52
N PHE A 96 23.40 8.85 -21.99
CA PHE A 96 23.59 8.60 -23.41
C PHE A 96 23.15 7.19 -23.85
N ARG A 97 23.08 6.99 -25.16
CA ARG A 97 22.75 5.72 -25.79
C ARG A 97 23.95 5.16 -26.53
N LYS A 98 24.12 3.86 -26.42
CA LYS A 98 25.13 3.11 -27.16
C LYS A 98 24.60 1.71 -27.47
N ASP A 99 24.72 1.30 -28.75
CA ASP A 99 24.31 -0.04 -29.23
C ASP A 99 22.90 -0.44 -28.79
N GLY A 100 21.93 0.50 -28.85
CA GLY A 100 20.54 0.29 -28.46
C GLY A 100 20.29 0.22 -26.95
N ASN A 101 21.30 0.43 -26.11
CA ASN A 101 21.19 0.44 -24.65
C ASN A 101 21.37 1.84 -24.08
N PHE A 102 20.90 2.03 -22.85
CA PHE A 102 20.94 3.26 -22.08
C PHE A 102 22.09 3.23 -21.08
N PHE A 103 22.84 4.32 -20.97
CA PHE A 103 24.00 4.44 -20.07
C PHE A 103 23.97 5.75 -19.32
N VAL A 104 24.49 5.72 -18.11
CA VAL A 104 24.87 6.90 -17.35
C VAL A 104 26.35 6.84 -17.03
N GLU A 105 27.06 7.94 -17.26
CA GLU A 105 28.39 8.19 -16.72
C GLU A 105 28.23 9.10 -15.50
N THR A 106 28.60 8.62 -14.33
CA THR A 106 28.47 9.32 -13.03
C THR A 106 29.49 8.78 -12.04
N ASP A 107 29.57 9.35 -10.86
CA ASP A 107 30.48 8.88 -9.81
C ASP A 107 30.09 7.50 -9.27
N GLY A 108 31.11 6.69 -9.08
CA GLY A 108 31.01 5.35 -8.52
C GLY A 108 31.23 5.29 -7.00
N PRO A 109 31.34 4.07 -6.45
CA PRO A 109 31.54 3.86 -5.01
C PRO A 109 32.89 4.42 -4.50
N ASP A 110 33.83 4.71 -5.38
CA ASP A 110 35.13 5.31 -5.10
C ASP A 110 35.21 6.81 -5.43
N GLY A 111 34.08 7.42 -5.83
CA GLY A 111 33.96 8.82 -6.22
C GLY A 111 34.51 9.16 -7.61
N LYS A 112 34.95 8.17 -8.39
CA LYS A 112 35.40 8.39 -9.76
C LYS A 112 34.27 8.21 -10.75
N LEU A 113 34.30 8.99 -11.81
CA LEU A 113 33.36 8.82 -12.93
C LEU A 113 33.55 7.45 -13.59
N ALA A 114 32.45 6.73 -13.77
CA ALA A 114 32.41 5.49 -14.49
C ALA A 114 31.11 5.37 -15.28
N THR A 115 31.12 4.53 -16.31
CA THR A 115 29.96 4.30 -17.18
C THR A 115 29.18 3.07 -16.69
N TYR A 116 27.90 3.27 -16.44
CA TYR A 116 26.99 2.23 -15.97
C TYR A 116 25.85 2.03 -16.97
N ARG A 117 25.51 0.76 -17.22
CA ARG A 117 24.36 0.42 -18.04
C ARG A 117 23.09 0.47 -17.20
N VAL A 118 22.09 1.19 -17.70
CA VAL A 118 20.72 1.16 -17.13
C VAL A 118 20.04 -0.13 -17.57
N LYS A 119 19.65 -0.96 -16.62
CA LYS A 119 19.01 -2.25 -16.89
C LYS A 119 17.49 -2.17 -16.82
N TYR A 120 16.96 -1.44 -15.84
CA TYR A 120 15.53 -1.28 -15.62
C TYR A 120 15.16 0.18 -15.35
N THR A 121 13.88 0.48 -15.57
CA THR A 121 13.21 1.70 -15.13
C THR A 121 12.20 1.34 -14.04
N PHE A 122 11.92 2.25 -13.10
CA PHE A 122 10.83 2.09 -12.16
C PHE A 122 10.18 3.44 -11.85
N GLY A 123 8.83 3.41 -11.69
CA GLY A 123 8.02 4.61 -11.68
C GLY A 123 7.85 5.24 -13.07
N VAL A 124 6.81 6.04 -13.24
CA VAL A 124 6.50 6.71 -14.51
C VAL A 124 5.95 8.11 -14.35
N ASP A 125 5.21 8.39 -13.27
CA ASP A 125 4.59 9.68 -12.99
C ASP A 125 4.53 9.90 -11.47
N PRO A 126 4.98 11.03 -10.96
CA PRO A 126 5.56 12.19 -11.65
C PRO A 126 7.07 12.08 -11.93
N LEU A 127 7.68 10.96 -11.58
CA LEU A 127 9.12 10.73 -11.79
C LEU A 127 9.41 9.29 -12.24
N GLN A 128 10.55 9.14 -12.90
CA GLN A 128 11.10 7.84 -13.22
C GLN A 128 12.56 7.75 -12.73
N GLN A 129 12.86 6.64 -12.04
CA GLN A 129 14.23 6.28 -11.65
C GLN A 129 14.78 5.13 -12.50
N TYR A 130 16.07 4.88 -12.37
CA TYR A 130 16.83 3.94 -13.18
C TYR A 130 17.62 2.99 -12.30
N LEU A 131 17.63 1.70 -12.67
CA LEU A 131 18.35 0.67 -11.92
C LEU A 131 19.60 0.23 -12.70
N ILE A 132 20.68 0.14 -11.94
CA ILE A 132 22.00 -0.31 -12.40
C ILE A 132 22.31 -1.62 -11.70
N GLU A 133 22.70 -2.65 -12.47
CA GLU A 133 23.06 -3.95 -11.94
C GLU A 133 24.57 -4.02 -11.66
N PHE A 134 24.91 -4.51 -10.48
CA PHE A 134 26.27 -4.80 -10.05
C PHE A 134 26.58 -6.29 -10.15
N PRO A 135 27.89 -6.68 -10.25
CA PRO A 135 28.30 -8.08 -10.42
C PRO A 135 27.87 -9.02 -9.30
N ASP A 136 27.60 -8.49 -8.12
CA ASP A 136 27.11 -9.23 -6.94
C ASP A 136 25.58 -9.40 -6.92
N GLY A 137 24.90 -9.01 -7.97
CA GLY A 137 23.45 -9.09 -8.13
C GLY A 137 22.67 -7.97 -7.45
N ARG A 138 23.36 -6.99 -6.87
CA ARG A 138 22.70 -5.75 -6.41
C ARG A 138 22.14 -4.99 -7.59
N LEU A 139 20.91 -4.54 -7.44
CA LEU A 139 20.29 -3.52 -8.29
C LEU A 139 20.27 -2.23 -7.48
N GLN A 140 20.98 -1.22 -7.95
CA GLN A 140 21.09 0.06 -7.28
C GLN A 140 20.24 1.11 -7.99
N ALA A 141 19.40 1.81 -7.22
CA ALA A 141 18.59 2.91 -7.72
C ALA A 141 19.44 4.18 -7.82
N LEU A 142 19.53 4.74 -9.02
CA LEU A 142 20.23 6.00 -9.23
C LEU A 142 19.47 7.13 -8.52
N SER A 143 20.21 7.97 -7.76
CA SER A 143 19.62 9.13 -7.09
C SER A 143 19.31 10.30 -8.03
N ILE A 144 19.72 10.22 -9.29
CA ILE A 144 19.31 11.14 -10.35
C ILE A 144 18.11 10.54 -11.06
N ALA A 145 17.00 11.26 -11.04
CA ALA A 145 15.72 10.83 -11.58
C ALA A 145 15.26 11.76 -12.71
N TRP A 146 14.33 11.27 -13.52
CA TRP A 146 13.66 12.07 -14.55
C TRP A 146 12.31 12.57 -14.03
N ASP A 147 12.11 13.89 -14.04
CA ASP A 147 10.83 14.53 -13.77
C ASP A 147 9.95 14.41 -15.03
N SER A 148 8.97 13.51 -14.99
CA SER A 148 8.12 13.19 -16.14
C SER A 148 6.95 14.16 -16.33
N ARG A 149 6.74 15.08 -15.38
CA ARG A 149 5.67 16.08 -15.48
C ARG A 149 5.80 16.92 -16.75
N PRO A 150 4.72 17.54 -17.23
CA PRO A 150 4.78 18.46 -18.35
C PRO A 150 5.75 19.62 -18.12
N LYS A 151 6.36 20.11 -19.18
CA LYS A 151 7.38 21.17 -19.13
C LYS A 151 6.84 22.48 -18.52
N ASP A 152 5.60 22.82 -18.84
CA ASP A 152 4.91 23.98 -18.27
C ASP A 152 4.62 23.88 -16.77
N LYS A 153 4.73 22.67 -16.21
CA LYS A 153 4.67 22.40 -14.77
C LYS A 153 6.05 22.18 -14.13
N GLY A 154 7.13 22.56 -14.83
CA GLY A 154 8.50 22.47 -14.37
C GLY A 154 9.14 21.09 -14.52
N GLY A 155 8.49 20.17 -15.24
CA GLY A 155 8.99 18.83 -15.54
C GLY A 155 9.85 18.75 -16.80
N GLN A 156 10.02 17.53 -17.34
CA GLN A 156 10.86 17.18 -18.50
C GLN A 156 12.32 17.59 -18.27
N ARG A 157 12.87 17.17 -17.13
CA ARG A 157 14.24 17.47 -16.70
C ARG A 157 14.83 16.39 -15.80
N TRP A 158 16.15 16.28 -15.79
CA TRP A 158 16.89 15.54 -14.76
C TRP A 158 16.89 16.33 -13.45
N PHE A 159 16.83 15.63 -12.33
CA PHE A 159 16.97 16.22 -10.99
C PHE A 159 17.54 15.19 -10.02
N HIS A 160 18.14 15.64 -8.93
CA HIS A 160 18.64 14.78 -7.87
C HIS A 160 17.61 14.68 -6.74
N LEU A 161 17.45 13.52 -6.11
CA LEU A 161 16.49 13.30 -5.03
C LEU A 161 16.80 14.11 -3.77
N TYR A 162 18.07 14.50 -3.59
CA TYR A 162 18.54 15.32 -2.47
C TYR A 162 19.14 16.63 -3.02
N PRO A 163 18.35 17.57 -3.56
CA PRO A 163 18.86 18.70 -4.33
C PRO A 163 19.64 19.73 -3.48
N ASN A 164 19.38 19.74 -2.18
CA ASN A 164 19.95 20.72 -1.24
C ASN A 164 21.07 20.14 -0.36
N GLU A 165 21.42 18.89 -0.54
CA GLU A 165 22.44 18.17 0.23
C GLU A 165 23.53 17.67 -0.70
N ASN A 166 24.80 17.80 -0.31
CA ASN A 166 25.92 17.27 -1.10
C ASN A 166 26.18 15.81 -0.74
N ILE A 167 25.45 14.89 -1.36
CA ILE A 167 25.58 13.44 -1.15
C ILE A 167 26.78 12.92 -1.95
N ARG A 168 27.90 12.75 -1.29
CA ARG A 168 29.14 12.25 -1.88
C ARG A 168 29.19 10.72 -1.85
N HIS A 169 30.16 10.13 -2.56
CA HIS A 169 30.36 8.67 -2.68
C HIS A 169 30.53 7.93 -1.35
N ASP A 170 30.99 8.61 -0.30
CA ASP A 170 31.17 8.07 1.06
C ASP A 170 29.92 8.23 1.94
N ASP A 171 28.94 9.02 1.51
CA ASP A 171 27.68 9.20 2.22
C ASP A 171 26.78 7.93 2.17
N VAL A 172 26.05 7.66 3.25
CA VAL A 172 25.13 6.51 3.35
C VAL A 172 23.94 6.62 2.39
N LEU A 173 23.60 7.82 1.93
CA LEU A 173 22.52 8.08 0.97
C LEU A 173 22.98 8.03 -0.49
N HIS A 174 24.29 7.86 -0.73
CA HIS A 174 24.81 7.77 -2.09
C HIS A 174 24.18 6.60 -2.85
N TRP A 175 23.94 6.76 -4.14
CA TRP A 175 23.22 5.78 -4.96
C TRP A 175 23.82 4.36 -4.96
N THR A 176 25.12 4.22 -4.65
CA THR A 176 25.80 2.92 -4.55
C THR A 176 25.68 2.27 -3.16
N LYS A 177 25.03 2.92 -2.19
CA LYS A 177 24.92 2.43 -0.81
C LYS A 177 23.61 1.69 -0.55
N LEU A 178 23.50 1.12 0.65
CA LEU A 178 22.40 0.24 1.04
C LEU A 178 21.02 0.91 0.95
N ASN A 179 20.92 2.20 1.25
CA ASN A 179 19.64 2.93 1.21
C ASN A 179 19.05 3.02 -0.22
N GLN A 180 19.88 2.82 -1.25
CA GLN A 180 19.46 2.81 -2.65
C GLN A 180 19.49 1.38 -3.25
N ASN A 181 19.63 0.35 -2.40
CA ASN A 181 19.57 -1.04 -2.85
C ASN A 181 18.13 -1.46 -3.14
N TRP A 182 17.82 -1.60 -4.42
CA TRP A 182 16.48 -1.95 -4.88
C TRP A 182 16.02 -3.34 -4.40
N ASN A 183 16.91 -4.35 -4.39
CA ASN A 183 16.57 -5.71 -4.00
C ASN A 183 15.96 -5.79 -2.59
N PHE A 184 16.39 -4.91 -1.71
CA PHE A 184 15.96 -4.88 -0.32
C PHE A 184 14.90 -3.80 -0.06
N MET A 185 15.07 -2.59 -0.62
CA MET A 185 14.26 -1.43 -0.27
C MET A 185 13.02 -1.28 -1.16
N CYS A 186 13.07 -1.68 -2.43
CA CYS A 186 12.08 -1.29 -3.43
C CYS A 186 11.33 -2.48 -4.05
N ALA A 187 12.02 -3.63 -4.20
CA ALA A 187 11.58 -4.76 -5.01
C ALA A 187 10.16 -5.25 -4.68
N GLU A 188 9.84 -5.36 -3.40
CA GLU A 188 8.58 -5.93 -2.93
C GLU A 188 7.36 -5.07 -3.31
N CYS A 189 7.55 -3.75 -3.47
CA CYS A 189 6.49 -2.83 -3.88
C CYS A 189 6.43 -2.62 -5.40
N HIS A 190 7.52 -2.92 -6.11
CA HIS A 190 7.65 -2.64 -7.54
C HIS A 190 7.61 -3.89 -8.43
N SER A 191 7.54 -5.10 -7.84
CA SER A 191 7.46 -6.36 -8.56
C SER A 191 6.54 -7.36 -7.87
N THR A 192 6.09 -8.40 -8.56
CA THR A 192 5.20 -9.43 -8.05
C THR A 192 5.97 -10.66 -7.62
N GLY A 193 5.66 -11.22 -6.45
CA GLY A 193 6.22 -12.50 -5.99
C GLY A 193 7.73 -12.49 -5.82
N VAL A 194 8.27 -11.43 -5.23
CA VAL A 194 9.70 -11.20 -5.05
C VAL A 194 10.28 -12.19 -4.05
N GLN A 195 11.38 -12.81 -4.44
CA GLN A 195 12.27 -13.60 -3.59
C GLN A 195 13.66 -12.94 -3.63
N LYS A 196 14.10 -12.39 -2.50
CA LYS A 196 15.38 -11.67 -2.45
C LYS A 196 16.57 -12.57 -2.72
N ASN A 197 16.52 -13.83 -2.23
CA ASN A 197 17.57 -14.82 -2.36
C ASN A 197 18.95 -14.22 -2.02
N TYR A 198 19.02 -13.51 -0.89
CA TYR A 198 20.26 -12.95 -0.39
C TYR A 198 21.10 -14.01 0.31
N ASP A 199 22.32 -14.21 -0.16
CA ASP A 199 23.33 -15.04 0.49
C ASP A 199 24.23 -14.17 1.36
N ALA A 200 24.02 -14.22 2.67
CA ALA A 200 24.77 -13.42 3.63
C ALA A 200 26.25 -13.82 3.75
N ALA A 201 26.61 -15.07 3.43
CA ALA A 201 28.00 -15.51 3.48
C ALA A 201 28.81 -15.01 2.29
N ALA A 202 28.17 -14.92 1.12
CA ALA A 202 28.79 -14.43 -0.10
C ALA A 202 28.53 -12.93 -0.34
N ASP A 203 27.71 -12.28 0.47
CA ASP A 203 27.21 -10.91 0.30
C ASP A 203 26.68 -10.66 -1.13
N ARG A 204 25.78 -11.55 -1.59
CA ARG A 204 25.27 -11.56 -2.97
C ARG A 204 23.76 -11.72 -3.02
N PHE A 205 23.16 -11.11 -4.03
CA PHE A 205 21.75 -11.30 -4.36
C PHE A 205 21.58 -12.20 -5.59
N ALA A 206 20.55 -13.05 -5.55
CA ALA A 206 20.02 -13.80 -6.68
C ALA A 206 18.51 -13.56 -6.78
N THR A 207 18.10 -12.31 -6.66
CA THR A 207 16.69 -11.88 -6.59
C THR A 207 15.91 -12.36 -7.81
N LYS A 208 14.72 -12.91 -7.54
CA LYS A 208 13.75 -13.36 -8.54
C LYS A 208 12.40 -12.74 -8.25
N TRP A 209 11.58 -12.65 -9.26
CA TRP A 209 10.17 -12.23 -9.19
C TRP A 209 9.33 -13.08 -10.13
N ALA A 210 8.03 -13.16 -9.86
CA ALA A 210 7.07 -13.81 -10.75
C ALA A 210 6.76 -12.92 -11.96
N GLU A 211 6.55 -11.61 -11.72
CA GLU A 211 6.40 -10.58 -12.75
C GLU A 211 7.23 -9.35 -12.39
N ILE A 212 7.76 -8.68 -13.42
CA ILE A 212 8.64 -7.52 -13.26
C ILE A 212 7.94 -6.30 -12.67
N SER A 213 6.63 -6.19 -12.83
CA SER A 213 5.79 -5.11 -12.33
C SER A 213 4.80 -5.59 -11.26
N VAL A 214 3.92 -4.71 -10.81
CA VAL A 214 2.82 -5.04 -9.90
C VAL A 214 1.67 -5.62 -10.72
N GLY A 215 1.69 -6.95 -10.88
CA GLY A 215 0.69 -7.71 -11.62
C GLY A 215 -0.54 -8.05 -10.80
N CYS A 216 -1.47 -8.78 -11.39
CA CYS A 216 -2.71 -9.20 -10.75
C CYS A 216 -2.47 -9.94 -9.42
N GLU A 217 -1.47 -10.81 -9.41
CA GLU A 217 -1.17 -11.68 -8.28
C GLU A 217 -0.41 -10.99 -7.14
N ALA A 218 0.06 -9.75 -7.33
CA ALA A 218 0.59 -8.93 -6.24
C ALA A 218 -0.49 -8.61 -5.20
N CYS A 219 -1.74 -8.44 -5.66
CA CYS A 219 -2.89 -8.16 -4.81
C CYS A 219 -3.74 -9.40 -4.54
N HIS A 220 -3.97 -10.25 -5.55
CA HIS A 220 -4.85 -11.41 -5.46
C HIS A 220 -4.15 -12.69 -4.95
N GLY A 221 -2.82 -12.66 -4.86
CA GLY A 221 -2.00 -13.83 -4.52
C GLY A 221 -1.89 -14.84 -5.65
N ALA A 222 -1.05 -15.85 -5.44
CA ALA A 222 -0.75 -16.89 -6.42
C ALA A 222 -2.02 -17.60 -6.93
N GLY A 223 -2.27 -17.53 -8.24
CA GLY A 223 -3.54 -17.84 -8.87
C GLY A 223 -3.69 -19.26 -9.45
N SER A 224 -2.66 -20.11 -9.40
CA SER A 224 -2.71 -21.42 -10.06
C SER A 224 -3.90 -22.29 -9.62
N ARG A 225 -4.29 -22.22 -8.35
CA ARG A 225 -5.46 -22.95 -7.83
C ARG A 225 -6.78 -22.40 -8.37
N HIS A 226 -6.87 -21.07 -8.53
CA HIS A 226 -8.04 -20.42 -9.14
C HIS A 226 -8.17 -20.80 -10.62
N VAL A 227 -7.07 -20.80 -11.35
CA VAL A 227 -7.02 -21.21 -12.76
C VAL A 227 -7.51 -22.66 -12.90
N ALA A 228 -6.98 -23.56 -12.06
CA ALA A 228 -7.42 -24.97 -12.05
C ALA A 228 -8.92 -25.11 -11.72
N TRP A 229 -9.41 -24.38 -10.70
CA TRP A 229 -10.83 -24.34 -10.36
C TRP A 229 -11.70 -23.84 -11.52
N ALA A 230 -11.27 -22.79 -12.22
CA ALA A 230 -12.00 -22.22 -13.35
C ALA A 230 -12.06 -23.18 -14.55
N GLN A 231 -10.97 -23.89 -14.83
CA GLN A 231 -10.88 -24.87 -15.92
C GLN A 231 -11.71 -26.13 -15.63
N ASP A 232 -11.76 -26.59 -14.39
CA ASP A 232 -12.51 -27.79 -13.99
C ASP A 232 -14.03 -27.62 -14.10
N LYS A 233 -14.57 -26.39 -14.15
CA LYS A 233 -16.00 -26.10 -14.41
C LYS A 233 -16.55 -26.65 -15.75
N LYS A 234 -15.67 -27.05 -16.66
CA LYS A 234 -16.07 -27.66 -17.94
C LYS A 234 -16.58 -29.10 -17.82
N SER A 235 -16.46 -29.75 -16.66
CA SER A 235 -17.08 -31.05 -16.42
C SER A 235 -18.62 -30.90 -16.32
N TRP A 236 -19.35 -31.47 -17.26
CA TRP A 236 -20.83 -31.42 -17.37
C TRP A 236 -21.56 -32.26 -16.29
N TRP A 237 -20.82 -33.03 -15.47
CA TRP A 237 -21.42 -33.91 -14.43
C TRP A 237 -21.48 -33.19 -13.09
N PRO A 238 -22.68 -32.96 -12.51
CA PRO A 238 -22.86 -32.19 -11.28
C PRO A 238 -22.52 -32.93 -9.99
N ALA A 239 -22.03 -34.17 -10.04
CA ALA A 239 -21.78 -34.97 -8.86
C ALA A 239 -20.44 -34.57 -8.20
N SER A 240 -20.51 -34.05 -6.99
CA SER A 240 -19.46 -33.86 -5.99
C SER A 240 -18.57 -32.60 -6.05
N LYS A 241 -19.04 -31.49 -6.57
CA LYS A 241 -18.39 -30.22 -6.20
C LYS A 241 -18.90 -29.84 -4.80
N GLN A 242 -18.17 -30.19 -3.76
CA GLN A 242 -18.17 -29.41 -2.55
C GLN A 242 -17.86 -27.99 -3.03
N GLU A 243 -18.84 -27.07 -2.96
CA GLU A 243 -18.71 -25.71 -3.49
C GLU A 243 -17.51 -25.06 -2.78
N ASP A 244 -16.36 -25.02 -3.45
CA ASP A 244 -15.22 -24.24 -2.95
C ASP A 244 -15.61 -22.77 -3.06
N ARG A 245 -16.11 -22.23 -1.95
CA ARG A 245 -16.54 -20.83 -1.83
C ARG A 245 -15.40 -19.87 -2.12
N THR A 246 -14.15 -20.30 -1.95
CA THR A 246 -12.97 -19.48 -2.25
C THR A 246 -12.68 -19.42 -3.75
N LYS A 247 -13.24 -20.35 -4.55
CA LYS A 247 -12.95 -20.48 -5.98
C LYS A 247 -11.44 -20.70 -6.24
N GLY A 248 -10.74 -21.30 -5.29
CA GLY A 248 -9.28 -21.48 -5.34
C GLY A 248 -8.45 -20.20 -5.12
N LEU A 249 -9.09 -19.06 -4.79
CA LEU A 249 -8.41 -17.81 -4.49
C LEU A 249 -7.82 -17.82 -3.07
N LEU A 250 -6.66 -17.15 -2.89
CA LEU A 250 -6.06 -16.94 -1.57
C LEU A 250 -6.78 -15.85 -0.79
N VAL A 251 -7.30 -14.85 -1.47
CA VAL A 251 -8.06 -13.74 -0.90
C VAL A 251 -9.27 -13.39 -1.75
N GLN A 252 -10.35 -12.98 -1.10
CA GLN A 252 -11.52 -12.38 -1.74
C GLN A 252 -11.75 -11.01 -1.12
N PHE A 253 -11.73 -9.96 -1.94
CA PHE A 253 -12.02 -8.59 -1.53
C PHE A 253 -13.53 -8.37 -1.61
N ASP A 254 -14.21 -8.62 -0.50
CA ASP A 254 -15.65 -8.63 -0.37
C ASP A 254 -16.19 -7.52 0.57
N GLU A 255 -15.34 -6.62 1.06
CA GLU A 255 -15.70 -5.59 2.04
C GLU A 255 -16.77 -4.62 1.53
N ARG A 256 -16.85 -4.43 0.21
CA ARG A 256 -17.86 -3.58 -0.43
C ARG A 256 -19.12 -4.36 -0.85
N ALA A 257 -19.07 -5.68 -0.84
CA ALA A 257 -20.20 -6.51 -1.28
C ALA A 257 -21.42 -6.30 -0.38
N GLY A 258 -22.54 -5.87 -0.97
CA GLY A 258 -23.78 -5.58 -0.23
C GLY A 258 -23.69 -4.38 0.71
N THR A 259 -22.61 -3.61 0.65
CA THR A 259 -22.45 -2.37 1.44
C THR A 259 -23.12 -1.20 0.72
N THR A 260 -23.92 -0.44 1.47
CA THR A 260 -24.51 0.82 1.04
C THR A 260 -24.21 1.91 2.06
N TRP A 261 -24.30 3.15 1.63
CA TRP A 261 -24.12 4.30 2.49
C TRP A 261 -25.41 5.12 2.50
N THR A 262 -25.91 5.43 3.69
CA THR A 262 -27.07 6.29 3.88
C THR A 262 -26.69 7.52 4.69
N GLN A 263 -27.42 8.60 4.51
CA GLN A 263 -27.20 9.82 5.27
C GLN A 263 -27.93 9.75 6.63
N ASN A 264 -27.24 10.10 7.69
CA ASN A 264 -27.86 10.34 8.97
C ASN A 264 -28.58 11.69 8.92
N GLU A 265 -29.89 11.71 9.01
CA GLU A 265 -30.72 12.92 8.85
C GLU A 265 -30.37 14.02 9.87
N LYS A 266 -29.97 13.65 11.11
CA LYS A 266 -29.64 14.61 12.17
C LYS A 266 -28.26 15.22 12.02
N THR A 267 -27.28 14.42 11.63
CA THR A 267 -25.87 14.86 11.57
C THR A 267 -25.40 15.17 10.15
N GLY A 268 -26.08 14.66 9.13
CA GLY A 268 -25.65 14.71 7.73
C GLY A 268 -24.38 13.88 7.46
N MET A 269 -23.98 13.03 8.39
CA MET A 269 -22.83 12.15 8.23
C MET A 269 -23.25 10.87 7.53
N PRO A 270 -22.44 10.34 6.60
CA PRO A 270 -22.70 9.05 5.99
C PRO A 270 -22.59 7.93 7.01
N GLN A 271 -23.52 6.97 6.92
CA GLN A 271 -23.52 5.75 7.72
C GLN A 271 -23.43 4.54 6.81
N ARG A 272 -22.54 3.63 7.16
CA ARG A 272 -22.38 2.36 6.46
C ARG A 272 -23.48 1.37 6.86
N ASN A 273 -24.12 0.77 5.87
CA ASN A 273 -25.03 -0.36 6.03
C ASN A 273 -24.41 -1.56 5.28
N GLY A 274 -24.16 -2.65 5.98
CA GLY A 274 -23.53 -3.84 5.42
C GLY A 274 -23.16 -4.83 6.51
N MET A 275 -22.47 -5.89 6.15
CA MET A 275 -21.96 -6.87 7.12
C MET A 275 -21.03 -6.19 8.15
N PRO A 276 -20.99 -6.71 9.37
CA PRO A 276 -20.05 -6.23 10.38
C PRO A 276 -18.62 -6.19 9.84
N LEU A 277 -17.87 -5.17 10.26
CA LEU A 277 -16.47 -5.04 9.87
C LEU A 277 -15.65 -6.16 10.54
N GLY A 278 -15.00 -6.95 9.70
CA GLY A 278 -14.00 -7.92 10.14
C GLY A 278 -12.59 -7.44 9.80
N LEU A 279 -11.72 -8.39 9.50
CA LEU A 279 -10.38 -8.07 8.96
C LEU A 279 -10.52 -7.27 7.66
N ARG A 280 -9.85 -6.14 7.61
CA ARG A 280 -9.86 -5.19 6.48
C ARG A 280 -8.86 -5.65 5.42
N LYS A 281 -9.16 -6.78 4.76
CA LYS A 281 -8.28 -7.49 3.83
C LYS A 281 -7.69 -6.59 2.74
N GLU A 282 -8.51 -5.71 2.18
CA GLU A 282 -8.08 -4.79 1.13
C GLU A 282 -7.05 -3.78 1.67
N VAL A 283 -7.35 -3.15 2.81
CA VAL A 283 -6.45 -2.16 3.42
C VAL A 283 -5.12 -2.82 3.82
N GLU A 284 -5.15 -4.03 4.38
CA GLU A 284 -3.96 -4.78 4.74
C GLU A 284 -3.13 -5.17 3.50
N THR A 285 -3.80 -5.55 2.41
CA THR A 285 -3.12 -5.89 1.14
C THR A 285 -2.49 -4.65 0.49
N CYS A 286 -3.21 -3.54 0.40
CA CYS A 286 -2.67 -2.27 -0.09
C CYS A 286 -1.51 -1.79 0.79
N GLY A 287 -1.60 -2.03 2.09
CA GLY A 287 -0.58 -1.70 3.09
C GLY A 287 0.78 -2.33 2.79
N LEU A 288 0.83 -3.48 2.11
CA LEU A 288 2.12 -4.08 1.72
C LEU A 288 3.05 -3.08 1.03
N CYS A 289 2.51 -2.27 0.10
CA CYS A 289 3.26 -1.29 -0.66
C CYS A 289 3.01 0.15 -0.19
N HIS A 290 1.82 0.44 0.34
CA HIS A 290 1.41 1.80 0.74
C HIS A 290 1.59 2.08 2.24
N ALA A 291 2.36 1.24 2.97
CA ALA A 291 2.79 1.48 4.34
C ALA A 291 4.31 1.70 4.42
N ARG A 292 4.74 2.65 5.26
CA ARG A 292 6.12 2.64 5.76
C ARG A 292 6.25 1.46 6.73
N ARG A 293 7.16 0.56 6.46
CA ARG A 293 7.25 -0.72 7.19
C ARG A 293 8.63 -1.34 7.10
N ALA A 294 8.94 -2.23 8.04
CA ALA A 294 10.08 -3.13 7.97
C ALA A 294 9.59 -4.57 7.76
N GLN A 295 10.19 -5.29 6.82
CA GLN A 295 9.90 -6.70 6.58
C GLN A 295 10.75 -7.58 7.51
N PHE A 296 10.11 -8.53 8.21
CA PHE A 296 10.78 -9.54 9.02
C PHE A 296 10.50 -10.97 8.54
N SER A 297 9.57 -11.16 7.59
CA SER A 297 9.27 -12.45 6.97
C SER A 297 8.86 -12.26 5.50
N GLU A 298 9.35 -13.16 4.64
CA GLU A 298 8.96 -13.19 3.21
C GLU A 298 7.68 -14.00 2.94
N LYS A 299 7.00 -14.46 4.01
CA LYS A 299 5.79 -15.31 3.89
C LYS A 299 4.49 -14.51 3.82
N TRP A 300 4.51 -13.38 3.13
CA TRP A 300 3.33 -12.56 2.94
C TRP A 300 2.27 -13.28 2.10
N VAL A 301 1.02 -13.18 2.54
CA VAL A 301 -0.16 -13.63 1.80
C VAL A 301 -1.18 -12.50 1.79
N PRO A 302 -1.67 -12.07 0.62
CA PRO A 302 -2.70 -11.02 0.52
C PRO A 302 -3.93 -11.32 1.37
N GLY A 303 -4.50 -10.29 1.96
CA GLY A 303 -5.68 -10.40 2.81
C GLY A 303 -5.42 -10.82 4.27
N GLN A 304 -4.19 -11.10 4.64
CA GLN A 304 -3.78 -11.26 6.05
C GLN A 304 -3.43 -9.92 6.69
N LEU A 305 -3.31 -9.89 8.03
CA LEU A 305 -2.76 -8.72 8.71
C LEU A 305 -1.33 -8.45 8.24
N LEU A 306 -1.05 -7.21 7.86
CA LEU A 306 0.29 -6.79 7.46
C LEU A 306 1.31 -7.09 8.56
N SER A 307 0.91 -6.94 9.82
CA SER A 307 1.73 -7.22 11.00
C SER A 307 2.14 -8.69 11.18
N ASN A 308 1.61 -9.63 10.38
CA ASN A 308 2.08 -11.02 10.43
C ASN A 308 3.48 -11.21 9.82
N THR A 309 3.89 -10.30 8.95
CA THR A 309 5.16 -10.41 8.19
C THR A 309 5.94 -9.11 8.15
N HIS A 310 5.30 -8.01 8.47
CA HIS A 310 5.89 -6.68 8.44
C HIS A 310 5.57 -5.93 9.72
N LEU A 311 6.45 -5.04 10.12
CA LEU A 311 6.24 -4.08 11.20
C LEU A 311 5.90 -2.72 10.58
N PRO A 312 4.61 -2.32 10.51
CA PRO A 312 4.25 -0.96 10.12
C PRO A 312 4.85 0.05 11.09
N THR A 313 5.40 1.12 10.57
CA THR A 313 6.01 2.17 11.40
C THR A 313 4.90 2.89 12.18
N PRO A 314 4.99 2.96 13.53
CA PRO A 314 4.04 3.72 14.33
C PRO A 314 4.21 5.22 14.12
N MET A 315 3.36 6.03 14.75
CA MET A 315 3.61 7.46 14.90
C MET A 315 4.93 7.66 15.65
N TYR A 316 5.84 8.44 15.06
CA TYR A 316 7.17 8.65 15.59
C TYR A 316 7.61 10.11 15.37
N ARG A 317 8.21 10.74 16.38
CA ARG A 317 8.49 12.19 16.41
C ARG A 317 9.27 12.73 15.22
N ASN A 318 10.11 11.91 14.60
CA ASN A 318 10.91 12.34 13.44
C ASN A 318 10.14 12.18 12.10
N LEU A 319 9.05 11.40 12.09
CA LEU A 319 8.23 11.10 10.91
C LEU A 319 6.88 11.81 10.94
N SER A 320 6.39 12.10 12.15
CA SER A 320 5.06 12.69 12.34
C SER A 320 5.14 13.93 13.24
N TYR A 321 4.17 14.81 13.07
CA TYR A 321 3.80 15.80 14.08
C TYR A 321 2.97 15.13 15.18
N ALA A 322 2.85 15.77 16.33
CA ALA A 322 2.16 15.20 17.49
C ALA A 322 0.68 14.86 17.24
N ASP A 323 0.05 15.50 16.28
CA ASP A 323 -1.31 15.23 15.85
C ASP A 323 -1.42 14.16 14.75
N GLY A 324 -0.32 13.50 14.39
CA GLY A 324 -0.24 12.41 13.41
C GLY A 324 0.02 12.87 11.97
N GLN A 325 0.02 14.17 11.67
CA GLN A 325 0.41 14.62 10.34
C GLN A 325 1.84 14.20 10.00
N MET A 326 2.05 13.69 8.79
CA MET A 326 3.39 13.31 8.33
C MET A 326 4.26 14.54 8.10
N ARG A 327 5.57 14.43 8.38
CA ARG A 327 6.54 15.49 8.10
C ARG A 327 6.96 15.47 6.64
N ASP A 328 7.28 16.64 6.09
CA ASP A 328 7.65 16.84 4.68
C ASP A 328 8.93 16.10 4.25
N VAL A 329 9.80 15.79 5.21
CA VAL A 329 11.10 15.14 4.96
C VAL A 329 11.00 13.64 4.72
N GLU A 330 9.83 13.06 4.98
CA GLU A 330 9.62 11.63 4.92
C GLU A 330 8.62 11.25 3.83
N GLU A 331 8.72 10.03 3.34
CA GLU A 331 7.75 9.52 2.38
C GLU A 331 6.34 9.48 2.99
N LEU A 332 5.42 10.17 2.36
CA LEU A 332 4.02 10.18 2.75
C LEU A 332 3.36 8.88 2.29
N TYR A 333 3.37 7.89 3.16
CA TYR A 333 2.64 6.64 2.97
C TYR A 333 1.18 6.77 3.44
N ASN A 334 0.27 6.08 2.76
CA ASN A 334 -1.17 6.26 2.97
C ASN A 334 -1.76 5.36 4.06
N TYR A 335 -1.15 4.20 4.33
CA TYR A 335 -1.71 3.16 5.21
C TYR A 335 -1.93 3.64 6.65
N LEU A 336 -0.88 4.19 7.29
CA LEU A 336 -0.98 4.65 8.68
C LEU A 336 -1.94 5.86 8.80
N PRO A 337 -1.78 6.95 8.00
CA PRO A 337 -2.69 8.08 8.06
C PRO A 337 -4.15 7.67 7.81
N PHE A 338 -4.41 6.76 6.87
CA PHE A 338 -5.75 6.27 6.62
C PHE A 338 -6.35 5.54 7.83
N LYS A 339 -5.56 4.71 8.52
CA LYS A 339 -5.99 4.01 9.75
C LYS A 339 -6.20 4.96 10.94
N GLU A 340 -5.66 6.17 10.91
CA GLU A 340 -5.97 7.24 11.87
C GLU A 340 -7.30 7.94 11.60
N SER A 341 -7.91 7.75 10.42
CA SER A 341 -9.09 8.49 9.99
C SER A 341 -10.41 7.96 10.54
N LYS A 342 -11.39 8.87 10.69
CA LYS A 342 -12.79 8.47 10.97
C LYS A 342 -13.38 7.65 9.83
N MET A 343 -12.95 7.85 8.59
CA MET A 343 -13.44 7.10 7.44
C MET A 343 -13.04 5.62 7.55
N PHE A 344 -11.80 5.32 7.90
CA PHE A 344 -11.38 3.94 8.18
C PHE A 344 -12.20 3.33 9.32
N ALA A 345 -12.37 4.05 10.43
CA ALA A 345 -13.17 3.59 11.57
C ALA A 345 -14.65 3.35 11.19
N ALA A 346 -15.20 4.14 10.27
CA ALA A 346 -16.55 3.97 9.73
C ALA A 346 -16.69 2.84 8.70
N GLY A 347 -15.59 2.25 8.26
CA GLY A 347 -15.60 1.11 7.33
C GLY A 347 -15.34 1.47 5.87
N VAL A 348 -14.87 2.66 5.57
CA VAL A 348 -14.39 3.02 4.23
C VAL A 348 -13.14 2.23 3.90
N THR A 349 -13.02 1.75 2.68
CA THR A 349 -11.83 1.05 2.17
C THR A 349 -11.22 1.79 0.97
N CYS A 350 -10.02 1.41 0.55
CA CYS A 350 -9.30 2.11 -0.52
C CYS A 350 -10.11 2.15 -1.83
N SER A 351 -10.78 1.04 -2.16
CA SER A 351 -11.57 0.94 -3.39
C SER A 351 -12.93 1.68 -3.33
N ASP A 352 -13.31 2.28 -2.21
CA ASP A 352 -14.45 3.21 -2.19
C ASP A 352 -14.11 4.51 -2.93
N CYS A 353 -12.85 4.93 -2.91
CA CYS A 353 -12.38 6.15 -3.57
C CYS A 353 -11.59 5.86 -4.86
N HIS A 354 -10.78 4.81 -4.89
CA HIS A 354 -9.94 4.44 -6.02
C HIS A 354 -10.47 3.23 -6.77
N ASP A 355 -10.27 3.20 -8.08
CA ASP A 355 -10.33 1.95 -8.83
C ASP A 355 -8.97 1.28 -8.76
N PRO A 356 -8.83 0.09 -8.13
CA PRO A 356 -7.53 -0.53 -7.87
C PRO A 356 -6.84 -1.04 -9.14
N HIS A 357 -7.60 -1.30 -10.21
CA HIS A 357 -7.03 -1.77 -11.47
C HIS A 357 -6.45 -0.62 -12.29
N SER A 358 -7.19 0.48 -12.46
CA SER A 358 -6.70 1.65 -13.18
C SER A 358 -5.80 2.56 -12.36
N ALA A 359 -5.76 2.39 -11.02
CA ALA A 359 -5.08 3.28 -10.06
C ALA A 359 -5.59 4.75 -10.10
N THR A 360 -6.82 4.97 -10.58
CA THR A 360 -7.45 6.29 -10.68
C THR A 360 -8.56 6.48 -9.65
N LEU A 361 -8.98 7.72 -9.43
CA LEU A 361 -10.18 7.99 -8.63
C LEU A 361 -11.44 7.53 -9.35
N ARG A 362 -12.43 7.02 -8.59
CA ARG A 362 -13.74 6.60 -9.13
C ARG A 362 -14.58 7.74 -9.65
N ALA A 363 -14.34 8.95 -9.17
CA ALA A 363 -14.94 10.17 -9.67
C ALA A 363 -13.92 11.31 -9.63
N PRO A 364 -13.96 12.26 -10.58
CA PRO A 364 -12.99 13.35 -10.64
C PRO A 364 -13.20 14.36 -9.53
N GLY A 365 -12.09 14.91 -9.01
CA GLY A 365 -12.09 15.99 -8.03
C GLY A 365 -12.93 15.69 -6.78
N ASP A 366 -13.67 16.68 -6.33
CA ASP A 366 -14.54 16.55 -5.14
C ASP A 366 -15.69 15.53 -5.33
N GLY A 367 -15.98 15.13 -6.58
CA GLY A 367 -16.98 14.10 -6.88
C GLY A 367 -16.75 12.79 -6.14
N VAL A 368 -15.49 12.44 -5.87
CA VAL A 368 -15.16 11.22 -5.10
C VAL A 368 -15.63 11.33 -3.64
N CYS A 369 -15.63 12.52 -3.06
CA CYS A 369 -16.10 12.76 -1.69
C CYS A 369 -17.64 12.81 -1.65
N LEU A 370 -18.23 13.43 -2.67
CA LEU A 370 -19.66 13.67 -2.77
C LEU A 370 -20.49 12.41 -3.05
N GLN A 371 -19.84 11.28 -3.34
CA GLN A 371 -20.53 9.97 -3.34
C GLN A 371 -21.17 9.65 -1.98
N CYS A 372 -20.58 10.13 -0.88
CA CYS A 372 -21.03 9.87 0.48
C CYS A 372 -21.38 11.16 1.24
N HIS A 373 -20.69 12.28 0.98
CA HIS A 373 -20.90 13.55 1.66
C HIS A 373 -21.88 14.41 0.87
N THR A 374 -23.03 14.78 1.50
CA THR A 374 -24.12 15.49 0.84
C THR A 374 -23.69 16.88 0.36
N PRO A 375 -23.83 17.20 -0.94
CA PRO A 375 -23.45 18.52 -1.48
C PRO A 375 -24.13 19.69 -0.75
N ALA A 376 -25.43 19.55 -0.44
CA ALA A 376 -26.20 20.59 0.26
C ALA A 376 -25.58 21.02 1.60
N LYS A 377 -24.84 20.12 2.27
CA LYS A 377 -24.13 20.43 3.51
C LYS A 377 -22.69 20.85 3.26
N TYR A 378 -21.96 20.07 2.48
CA TYR A 378 -20.50 20.16 2.42
C TYR A 378 -19.99 21.07 1.30
N GLU A 379 -20.81 21.38 0.30
CA GLU A 379 -20.52 22.43 -0.68
C GLU A 379 -21.13 23.78 -0.32
N SER A 380 -21.83 23.86 0.83
CA SER A 380 -22.43 25.11 1.31
C SER A 380 -21.37 26.15 1.70
N VAL A 381 -21.72 27.42 1.57
CA VAL A 381 -20.91 28.55 2.05
C VAL A 381 -20.61 28.43 3.54
N SER A 382 -21.57 27.98 4.34
CA SER A 382 -21.43 27.79 5.78
C SER A 382 -20.43 26.68 6.16
N HIS A 383 -20.05 25.80 5.24
CA HIS A 383 -18.99 24.83 5.43
C HIS A 383 -17.65 25.28 4.84
N ARG A 384 -17.67 25.76 3.59
CA ARG A 384 -16.42 26.12 2.88
C ARG A 384 -15.86 27.48 3.30
N HIS A 385 -16.70 28.46 3.60
CA HIS A 385 -16.36 29.85 3.91
C HIS A 385 -15.49 30.56 2.86
N HIS A 386 -15.48 30.06 1.61
CA HIS A 386 -14.70 30.57 0.49
C HIS A 386 -15.65 30.75 -0.72
N GLU A 387 -16.44 31.86 -0.73
CA GLU A 387 -17.55 32.06 -1.67
C GLU A 387 -17.13 32.30 -3.12
N ASN A 388 -16.02 32.98 -3.35
CA ASN A 388 -15.64 33.46 -4.67
C ASN A 388 -14.28 32.93 -5.16
N VAL A 389 -13.79 31.86 -4.54
CA VAL A 389 -12.52 31.29 -4.93
C VAL A 389 -12.79 30.17 -5.93
N SER A 390 -12.19 30.29 -7.11
CA SER A 390 -12.20 29.31 -8.19
C SER A 390 -11.97 27.87 -7.68
N SER A 391 -12.05 26.88 -8.56
CA SER A 391 -11.71 25.45 -8.36
C SER A 391 -10.44 25.13 -7.52
N ALA A 392 -9.74 26.16 -7.03
CA ALA A 392 -8.57 26.02 -6.16
C ALA A 392 -8.90 25.57 -4.72
N VAL A 393 -10.13 25.74 -4.23
CA VAL A 393 -10.55 25.29 -2.90
C VAL A 393 -11.42 24.05 -3.02
N SER A 394 -10.76 22.90 -3.05
CA SER A 394 -11.38 21.58 -3.06
C SER A 394 -11.48 21.00 -1.64
N CYS A 395 -12.24 19.92 -1.47
CA CYS A 395 -12.32 19.19 -0.19
C CYS A 395 -10.93 18.80 0.31
N VAL A 396 -10.08 18.32 -0.60
CA VAL A 396 -8.72 17.86 -0.26
C VAL A 396 -7.81 18.99 0.23
N SER A 397 -8.01 20.22 -0.24
CA SER A 397 -7.19 21.37 0.19
C SER A 397 -7.24 21.61 1.70
N CYS A 398 -8.37 21.30 2.35
CA CYS A 398 -8.55 21.45 3.79
C CYS A 398 -8.41 20.14 4.56
N HIS A 399 -8.86 19.02 3.98
CA HIS A 399 -8.98 17.76 4.68
C HIS A 399 -7.87 16.76 4.37
N MET A 400 -7.11 16.97 3.28
CA MET A 400 -6.01 16.12 2.83
C MET A 400 -4.85 17.00 2.31
N PRO A 401 -4.22 17.82 3.17
CA PRO A 401 -3.16 18.73 2.72
C PRO A 401 -2.06 17.97 1.99
N GLU A 402 -1.52 18.57 0.95
CA GLU A 402 -0.45 17.98 0.15
C GLU A 402 0.92 18.22 0.79
N ARG A 403 1.79 17.23 0.62
CA ARG A 403 3.23 17.32 0.92
C ARG A 403 4.03 16.82 -0.27
N SER A 404 5.22 17.37 -0.46
CA SER A 404 6.12 16.95 -1.55
C SER A 404 7.05 15.87 -1.08
N TYR A 405 7.07 14.75 -1.76
CA TYR A 405 8.01 13.66 -1.61
C TYR A 405 8.92 13.58 -2.85
N MET A 406 10.17 13.18 -2.67
CA MET A 406 11.15 13.06 -3.77
C MET A 406 11.14 14.30 -4.69
N VAL A 407 11.08 15.50 -4.11
CA VAL A 407 11.15 16.82 -4.78
C VAL A 407 9.92 17.16 -5.63
N VAL A 408 9.40 16.22 -6.41
CA VAL A 408 8.39 16.47 -7.47
C VAL A 408 7.05 15.77 -7.23
N ASP A 409 7.02 14.76 -6.36
CA ASP A 409 5.83 13.95 -6.10
C ASP A 409 4.98 14.57 -4.98
N ARG A 410 3.86 15.15 -5.36
CA ARG A 410 2.91 15.75 -4.41
C ARG A 410 1.87 14.73 -4.00
N ARG A 411 1.81 14.44 -2.72
CA ARG A 411 0.93 13.44 -2.13
C ARG A 411 0.00 14.05 -1.11
N HIS A 412 -1.27 13.60 -1.12
CA HIS A 412 -2.28 13.99 -0.14
C HIS A 412 -2.17 13.16 1.14
N ASP A 413 -2.32 13.81 2.29
CA ASP A 413 -2.45 13.14 3.59
C ASP A 413 -3.80 12.41 3.69
N HIS A 414 -3.77 11.09 3.83
CA HIS A 414 -4.97 10.22 3.91
C HIS A 414 -5.56 10.11 5.32
N SER A 415 -5.16 10.95 6.26
CA SER A 415 -5.79 10.99 7.60
C SER A 415 -7.16 11.69 7.62
N PHE A 416 -7.54 12.35 6.52
CA PHE A 416 -8.84 13.02 6.36
C PHE A 416 -9.18 13.93 7.54
N ARG A 417 -8.32 14.90 7.78
CA ARG A 417 -8.35 15.72 9.01
C ARG A 417 -9.46 16.74 9.01
N ILE A 418 -9.96 17.02 10.19
CA ILE A 418 -10.60 18.30 10.46
C ILE A 418 -9.48 19.30 10.76
N PRO A 419 -9.42 20.46 10.07
CA PRO A 419 -8.40 21.47 10.32
C PRO A 419 -8.35 21.91 11.79
N ARG A 420 -7.18 21.85 12.41
CA ARG A 420 -6.94 22.12 13.84
C ARG A 420 -5.86 23.17 14.07
N PRO A 421 -6.05 24.42 13.58
CA PRO A 421 -5.06 25.48 13.78
C PRO A 421 -4.85 25.85 15.26
N ASP A 422 -5.77 25.50 16.14
CA ASP A 422 -5.58 25.60 17.58
C ASP A 422 -4.43 24.69 18.09
N LEU A 423 -4.21 23.53 17.46
CA LEU A 423 -3.04 22.68 17.73
C LEU A 423 -1.76 23.30 17.17
N SER A 424 -1.85 24.01 16.03
CA SER A 424 -0.70 24.77 15.50
C SER A 424 -0.22 25.82 16.50
N VAL A 425 -1.14 26.54 17.13
CA VAL A 425 -0.79 27.52 18.16
C VAL A 425 -0.17 26.87 19.40
N LYS A 426 -0.72 25.74 19.84
CA LYS A 426 -0.34 25.08 21.09
C LYS A 426 0.89 24.19 20.95
N LEU A 427 1.02 23.49 19.83
CA LEU A 427 1.97 22.38 19.66
C LEU A 427 2.90 22.55 18.45
N GLY A 428 2.72 23.61 17.65
CA GLY A 428 3.53 23.86 16.47
C GLY A 428 3.26 22.91 15.30
N THR A 429 2.07 22.26 15.25
CA THR A 429 1.69 21.40 14.12
C THR A 429 1.30 22.24 12.90
N PRO A 430 1.48 21.77 11.66
CA PRO A 430 1.00 22.49 10.47
C PRO A 430 -0.53 22.52 10.42
N ASN A 431 -1.11 23.44 9.62
CA ASN A 431 -2.52 23.48 9.33
C ASN A 431 -2.80 23.90 7.89
N ALA A 432 -3.87 23.41 7.33
CA ALA A 432 -4.25 23.65 5.93
C ALA A 432 -4.52 25.13 5.61
N CYS A 433 -4.90 25.96 6.58
CA CYS A 433 -5.16 27.40 6.33
C CYS A 433 -3.88 28.11 5.90
N ASN A 434 -2.76 27.84 6.60
CA ASN A 434 -1.47 28.49 6.32
C ASN A 434 -0.76 27.91 5.07
N ASP A 435 -1.21 26.79 4.52
CA ASP A 435 -0.70 26.33 3.22
C ASP A 435 -1.04 27.31 2.08
N CYS A 436 -2.19 27.99 2.18
CA CYS A 436 -2.59 29.06 1.25
C CYS A 436 -2.37 30.48 1.83
N HIS A 437 -2.77 30.72 3.07
CA HIS A 437 -2.66 32.02 3.76
C HIS A 437 -1.29 32.13 4.48
N ARG A 438 -0.22 32.11 3.70
CA ARG A 438 1.17 32.07 4.19
C ARG A 438 1.61 33.33 4.92
N ASP A 439 0.94 34.45 4.67
CA ASP A 439 1.14 35.74 5.30
C ASP A 439 0.43 35.87 6.65
N GLN A 440 -0.45 34.93 6.97
CA GLN A 440 -1.22 34.91 8.22
C GLN A 440 -0.59 34.00 9.28
N SER A 441 -0.84 34.33 10.55
CA SER A 441 -0.37 33.50 11.67
C SER A 441 -1.27 32.29 11.95
N ALA A 442 -0.74 31.29 12.63
CA ALA A 442 -1.55 30.19 13.16
C ALA A 442 -2.66 30.68 14.12
N GLN A 443 -2.40 31.76 14.88
CA GLN A 443 -3.40 32.37 15.74
C GLN A 443 -4.55 32.96 14.94
N TRP A 444 -4.28 33.63 13.81
CA TRP A 444 -5.32 34.10 12.90
C TRP A 444 -6.20 32.94 12.41
N ALA A 445 -5.60 31.85 11.95
CA ALA A 445 -6.32 30.66 11.51
C ALA A 445 -7.18 30.05 12.65
N ALA A 446 -6.63 29.98 13.85
CA ALA A 446 -7.37 29.46 15.02
C ALA A 446 -8.59 30.30 15.37
N THR A 447 -8.44 31.63 15.39
CA THR A 447 -9.52 32.58 15.66
C THR A 447 -10.58 32.54 14.55
N THR A 448 -10.17 32.42 13.29
CA THR A 448 -11.07 32.29 12.14
C THR A 448 -11.93 31.03 12.25
N ILE A 449 -11.33 29.89 12.50
CA ILE A 449 -12.06 28.63 12.69
C ILE A 449 -12.99 28.71 13.90
N GLU A 450 -12.57 29.36 14.99
CA GLU A 450 -13.42 29.57 16.17
C GLU A 450 -14.62 30.44 15.84
N THR A 451 -14.45 31.49 15.05
CA THR A 451 -15.53 32.35 14.58
C THR A 451 -16.53 31.59 13.73
N TRP A 452 -16.06 30.71 12.82
CA TRP A 452 -16.90 29.95 11.90
C TRP A 452 -17.68 28.82 12.57
N PHE A 453 -17.01 28.06 13.46
CA PHE A 453 -17.52 26.79 13.98
C PHE A 453 -17.67 26.76 15.52
N GLY A 454 -17.44 27.89 16.19
CA GLY A 454 -17.50 27.99 17.65
C GLY A 454 -16.23 27.50 18.35
N PRO A 455 -16.17 27.61 19.70
CA PRO A 455 -14.96 27.27 20.47
C PRO A 455 -14.73 25.77 20.66
N ARG A 456 -15.76 24.95 20.50
CA ARG A 456 -15.62 23.50 20.66
C ARG A 456 -15.00 22.88 19.42
N ARG A 457 -14.01 22.01 19.62
CA ARG A 457 -13.38 21.23 18.59
C ARG A 457 -13.68 19.75 18.83
N GLU A 458 -14.51 19.19 17.97
CA GLU A 458 -14.78 17.77 17.95
C GLU A 458 -13.85 17.13 16.91
N GLY A 459 -12.67 16.71 17.34
CA GLY A 459 -11.70 16.04 16.50
C GLY A 459 -11.51 14.58 16.88
N PHE A 460 -11.03 13.78 15.93
CA PHE A 460 -10.64 12.39 16.16
C PHE A 460 -9.18 12.30 16.65
N GLN A 461 -8.41 13.38 16.45
CA GLN A 461 -7.01 13.49 16.83
C GLN A 461 -6.85 14.04 18.26
N THR A 462 -7.46 13.37 19.25
CA THR A 462 -7.41 13.77 20.67
C THR A 462 -6.05 13.51 21.33
N TYR A 463 -5.24 12.69 20.73
CA TYR A 463 -3.94 12.20 21.21
C TYR A 463 -2.78 13.20 21.10
N ALA A 464 -2.95 14.31 20.37
CA ALA A 464 -1.87 15.24 20.05
C ALA A 464 -1.12 15.77 21.28
N ALA A 465 -1.83 16.10 22.36
CA ALA A 465 -1.21 16.60 23.59
C ALA A 465 -0.31 15.54 24.25
N ALA A 466 -0.72 14.27 24.23
CA ALA A 466 0.04 13.17 24.80
C ALA A 466 1.36 12.93 24.07
N PHE A 467 1.32 12.86 22.74
CA PHE A 467 2.54 12.70 21.93
C PHE A 467 3.46 13.91 22.06
N HIS A 468 2.91 15.13 22.06
CA HIS A 468 3.71 16.32 22.27
C HIS A 468 4.42 16.28 23.61
N ALA A 469 3.71 15.95 24.69
CA ALA A 469 4.27 15.84 26.03
C ALA A 469 5.38 14.78 26.08
N ALA A 470 5.16 13.60 25.46
CA ALA A 470 6.14 12.54 25.44
C ALA A 470 7.40 12.93 24.65
N TRP A 471 7.25 13.52 23.48
CA TRP A 471 8.36 13.87 22.61
C TRP A 471 9.14 15.10 23.10
N THR A 472 8.54 15.93 23.93
CA THR A 472 9.17 17.06 24.62
C THR A 472 9.53 16.76 26.08
N GLN A 473 9.36 15.50 26.53
CA GLN A 473 9.72 15.02 27.86
C GLN A 473 9.05 15.79 29.01
N GLN A 474 7.76 16.13 28.84
CA GLN A 474 6.99 16.80 29.88
C GLN A 474 6.67 15.85 31.05
N PRO A 475 6.56 16.37 32.28
CA PRO A 475 6.35 15.53 33.47
C PRO A 475 5.05 14.71 33.47
N ASP A 476 4.01 15.15 32.76
CA ASP A 476 2.71 14.50 32.69
C ASP A 476 2.56 13.57 31.48
N ALA A 477 3.61 13.37 30.69
CA ALA A 477 3.61 12.55 29.48
C ALA A 477 3.06 11.13 29.73
N GLY A 478 3.54 10.45 30.77
CA GLY A 478 3.08 9.09 31.11
C GLY A 478 1.59 9.02 31.42
N ARG A 479 1.03 10.02 32.13
CA ARG A 479 -0.41 10.10 32.41
C ARG A 479 -1.20 10.31 31.12
N LEU A 480 -0.80 11.25 30.29
CA LEU A 480 -1.48 11.55 29.02
C LEU A 480 -1.43 10.37 28.04
N LEU A 481 -0.30 9.66 27.96
CA LEU A 481 -0.19 8.44 27.16
C LEU A 481 -1.12 7.34 27.65
N ASN A 482 -1.25 7.14 28.98
CA ASN A 482 -2.21 6.21 29.57
C ASN A 482 -3.66 6.54 29.16
N GLU A 483 -4.02 7.82 29.14
CA GLU A 483 -5.35 8.26 28.70
C GLU A 483 -5.61 7.87 27.23
N VAL A 484 -4.62 8.06 26.34
CA VAL A 484 -4.74 7.65 24.92
C VAL A 484 -4.86 6.14 24.78
N VAL A 485 -4.05 5.35 25.50
CA VAL A 485 -4.12 3.88 25.45
C VAL A 485 -5.48 3.37 25.90
N SER A 486 -6.07 4.00 26.93
CA SER A 486 -7.37 3.63 27.49
C SER A 486 -8.56 4.12 26.68
N ASP A 487 -8.40 5.15 25.84
CA ASP A 487 -9.50 5.73 25.06
C ASP A 487 -9.87 4.84 23.88
N ARG A 488 -10.91 4.03 24.04
CA ARG A 488 -11.44 3.14 22.99
C ARG A 488 -11.98 3.89 21.75
N ASN A 489 -12.21 5.20 21.83
CA ASN A 489 -12.62 6.04 20.71
C ASN A 489 -11.42 6.59 19.93
N ALA A 490 -10.22 6.57 20.49
CA ALA A 490 -9.01 6.93 19.78
C ALA A 490 -8.69 5.88 18.69
N PRO A 491 -8.09 6.28 17.56
CA PRO A 491 -7.66 5.33 16.53
C PRO A 491 -6.76 4.23 17.11
N ALA A 492 -6.98 2.98 16.73
CA ALA A 492 -6.17 1.85 17.22
C ALA A 492 -4.67 2.07 16.98
N VAL A 493 -4.32 2.69 15.86
CA VAL A 493 -2.92 3.02 15.53
C VAL A 493 -2.33 4.08 16.46
N ALA A 494 -3.12 5.06 16.88
CA ALA A 494 -2.68 6.06 17.87
C ALA A 494 -2.51 5.43 19.26
N ARG A 495 -3.44 4.53 19.66
CA ARG A 495 -3.35 3.77 20.90
C ARG A 495 -2.10 2.87 20.92
N ALA A 496 -1.84 2.14 19.83
CA ALA A 496 -0.65 1.31 19.69
C ALA A 496 0.65 2.15 19.74
N SER A 497 0.67 3.30 19.07
CA SER A 497 1.81 4.22 19.12
C SER A 497 2.02 4.79 20.52
N ALA A 498 0.94 5.16 21.23
CA ALA A 498 1.01 5.63 22.62
C ALA A 498 1.52 4.53 23.55
N LEU A 499 1.15 3.27 23.33
CA LEU A 499 1.67 2.13 24.09
C LEU A 499 3.19 1.95 23.90
N ILE A 500 3.68 2.15 22.70
CA ILE A 500 5.12 2.12 22.41
C ILE A 500 5.86 3.24 23.15
N GLU A 501 5.36 4.48 23.04
CA GLU A 501 5.93 5.64 23.75
C GLU A 501 5.87 5.47 25.27
N LEU A 502 4.80 4.82 25.78
CA LEU A 502 4.63 4.53 27.19
C LEU A 502 5.76 3.65 27.76
N GLY A 503 6.46 2.89 26.92
CA GLY A 503 7.61 2.10 27.30
C GLY A 503 8.70 2.89 28.05
N GLY A 504 8.85 4.19 27.74
CA GLY A 504 9.72 5.12 28.46
C GLY A 504 9.19 5.61 29.82
N TYR A 505 7.92 5.32 30.13
CA TYR A 505 7.19 5.81 31.33
C TYR A 505 6.54 4.67 32.13
N ILE A 506 6.98 3.42 31.92
CA ILE A 506 6.41 2.26 32.62
C ILE A 506 6.66 2.37 34.12
N SER A 507 5.59 2.11 34.88
CA SER A 507 5.56 2.07 36.33
C SER A 507 4.62 0.94 36.81
N PRO A 508 4.68 0.50 38.07
CA PRO A 508 3.72 -0.48 38.61
C PRO A 508 2.25 -0.08 38.43
N ALA A 509 1.99 1.23 38.37
CA ALA A 509 0.62 1.76 38.26
C ALA A 509 0.01 1.60 36.86
N ASN A 510 0.84 1.53 35.78
CA ASN A 510 0.36 1.43 34.42
C ASN A 510 0.73 0.10 33.71
N PHE A 511 1.44 -0.79 34.40
CA PHE A 511 1.83 -2.09 33.82
C PHE A 511 0.60 -2.95 33.46
N GLY A 512 -0.45 -2.96 34.31
CA GLY A 512 -1.69 -3.68 34.03
C GLY A 512 -2.40 -3.17 32.76
N LEU A 513 -2.41 -1.86 32.53
CA LEU A 513 -2.97 -1.26 31.32
C LEU A 513 -2.20 -1.68 30.06
N ALA A 514 -0.86 -1.69 30.13
CA ALA A 514 -0.03 -2.15 29.02
C ALA A 514 -0.31 -3.63 28.69
N GLN A 515 -0.47 -4.47 29.72
CA GLN A 515 -0.81 -5.88 29.54
C GLN A 515 -2.21 -6.06 28.93
N GLU A 516 -3.21 -5.30 29.36
CA GLU A 516 -4.56 -5.33 28.79
C GLU A 516 -4.55 -4.91 27.31
N ALA A 517 -3.84 -3.83 26.99
CA ALA A 517 -3.74 -3.32 25.63
C ALA A 517 -3.10 -4.31 24.62
N LEU A 518 -2.24 -5.22 25.08
CA LEU A 518 -1.67 -6.28 24.26
C LEU A 518 -2.67 -7.39 23.90
N SER A 519 -3.83 -7.42 24.56
CA SER A 519 -4.92 -8.38 24.32
C SER A 519 -6.04 -7.83 23.47
N ASP A 520 -5.93 -6.57 23.03
CA ASP A 520 -6.96 -5.79 22.31
C ASP A 520 -6.95 -5.94 20.78
#